data_00e039fb4871f7872c7ee44afcb7d962
#
_entry.id   00e039fb4871f7872c7ee44afcb7d962
#
_cell.length_a   1.000
_cell.length_b   1.000
_cell.length_c   1.000
_cell.angle_alpha   90.00
_cell.angle_beta   90.00
_cell.angle_gamma   90.00
#
_symmetry.space_group_name_H-M   'P 1'
#
loop_
_entity.id
_entity.type
_entity.pdbx_description
1 polymer ?
#
loop_
_entity_poly.entity_id
_entity_poly.type
_entity_poly.pdbx_seq_one_letter_code
_entity_poly.pdbx_strand_id
1 'polypeptide(L)'
;LDATDVYTKSDKAGIRLDWNINDKQKLSFRWSLVSARQMNSASTALNLNATDYSYDFVSKTSSFVAELQSRLSDRMDNELRVSYVRVRDRREPGAPFPMVQVNNVGDGILNLGNDRSSMANTLDQDIWSFTDNLTYTAGKHTLVMGTHNEFYHFSNLFIQDAFGSYFFDNPDDFYAGRIKEYRFGEENVAVTGDTRWAAAFRAGMLGFYVQDNFSATDRLDLTFGLRADIPLFFDTPAENATFNDFMASRGWNYKTNSKLNSRPLFSPRLGFRWNVGQAQKYVLRGGAGIFTGRIPYVWLSNNFANTGVQLSVYRIANSTDHPDATKDLSFILDPAKQGQNAGQLTVGGSQTINI
;
A
#
# COMPACT_ATOMS: atom_id res chain seq x y z
N LEU A 1 30.29 -16.52 -7.34
CA LEU A 1 29.11 -15.67 -7.46
C LEU A 1 29.22 -14.94 -8.79
N ASP A 2 28.44 -15.37 -9.78
CA ASP A 2 28.40 -14.68 -11.07
C ASP A 2 27.83 -13.27 -10.87
N ALA A 3 28.40 -12.29 -11.58
CA ALA A 3 27.88 -10.93 -11.56
C ALA A 3 26.48 -10.95 -12.19
N THR A 4 25.48 -10.59 -11.41
CA THR A 4 24.11 -10.48 -11.89
C THR A 4 23.83 -9.03 -12.24
N ASP A 5 23.43 -8.76 -13.47
CA ASP A 5 23.04 -7.42 -13.92
C ASP A 5 21.73 -6.99 -13.24
N VAL A 6 21.79 -6.00 -12.37
CA VAL A 6 20.61 -5.38 -11.79
C VAL A 6 20.02 -4.40 -12.82
N TYR A 7 18.76 -4.55 -13.12
CA TYR A 7 18.10 -3.77 -14.17
C TYR A 7 16.82 -3.11 -13.71
N THR A 8 16.48 -1.99 -14.34
CA THR A 8 15.16 -1.38 -14.32
C THR A 8 14.72 -1.11 -15.75
N LYS A 9 13.58 -1.67 -16.15
CA LYS A 9 12.98 -1.51 -17.47
C LYS A 9 11.59 -0.90 -17.32
N SER A 10 11.22 0.02 -18.23
CA SER A 10 9.91 0.66 -18.20
C SER A 10 9.46 1.01 -19.60
N ASP A 11 8.33 0.44 -20.01
CA ASP A 11 7.63 0.78 -21.24
C ASP A 11 6.45 1.69 -20.92
N LYS A 12 6.27 2.74 -21.74
CA LYS A 12 5.21 3.73 -21.56
C LYS A 12 4.49 3.96 -22.87
N ALA A 13 3.16 3.99 -22.80
CA ALA A 13 2.31 4.35 -23.94
C ALA A 13 1.23 5.31 -23.47
N GLY A 14 0.76 6.17 -24.38
CA GLY A 14 -0.33 7.08 -24.06
C GLY A 14 -1.00 7.63 -25.31
N ILE A 15 -2.29 7.88 -25.18
CA ILE A 15 -3.13 8.49 -26.20
C ILE A 15 -3.90 9.62 -25.54
N ARG A 16 -4.00 10.75 -26.20
CA ARG A 16 -4.88 11.85 -25.83
C ARG A 16 -5.71 12.26 -27.04
N LEU A 17 -7.00 12.44 -26.83
CA LEU A 17 -7.98 12.94 -27.78
C LEU A 17 -8.63 14.17 -27.16
N ASP A 18 -8.67 15.25 -27.93
CA ASP A 18 -9.33 16.50 -27.55
C ASP A 18 -10.44 16.80 -28.59
N TRP A 19 -11.65 17.02 -28.10
CA TRP A 19 -12.80 17.34 -28.93
C TRP A 19 -13.42 18.66 -28.48
N ASN A 20 -13.35 19.69 -29.32
CA ASN A 20 -14.07 20.93 -29.13
C ASN A 20 -15.52 20.71 -29.62
N ILE A 21 -16.44 20.39 -28.68
CA ILE A 21 -17.84 20.11 -28.99
C ILE A 21 -18.50 21.38 -29.56
N ASN A 22 -18.19 22.52 -28.95
CA ASN A 22 -18.59 23.86 -29.40
C ASN A 22 -17.65 24.91 -28.74
N ASP A 23 -17.91 26.20 -28.93
CA ASP A 23 -17.10 27.30 -28.40
C ASP A 23 -17.05 27.38 -26.85
N LYS A 24 -17.95 26.67 -26.19
CA LYS A 24 -18.09 26.68 -24.73
C LYS A 24 -17.73 25.35 -24.06
N GLN A 25 -17.60 24.28 -24.83
CA GLN A 25 -17.42 22.94 -24.27
C GLN A 25 -16.29 22.20 -24.98
N LYS A 26 -15.36 21.70 -24.20
CA LYS A 26 -14.24 20.86 -24.64
C LYS A 26 -14.22 19.57 -23.84
N LEU A 27 -14.23 18.44 -24.53
CA LEU A 27 -14.03 17.11 -23.96
C LEU A 27 -12.62 16.62 -24.28
N SER A 28 -11.91 16.19 -23.27
CA SER A 28 -10.61 15.54 -23.40
C SER A 28 -10.71 14.10 -22.90
N PHE A 29 -10.12 13.18 -23.62
CA PHE A 29 -9.92 11.80 -23.16
C PHE A 29 -8.42 11.49 -23.18
N ARG A 30 -7.92 10.87 -22.13
CA ARG A 30 -6.53 10.42 -22.03
C ARG A 30 -6.47 8.99 -21.49
N TRP A 31 -5.72 8.17 -22.17
CA TRP A 31 -5.26 6.88 -21.67
C TRP A 31 -3.75 6.87 -21.55
N SER A 32 -3.22 6.28 -20.48
CA SER A 32 -1.80 6.05 -20.31
C SER A 32 -1.54 4.67 -19.71
N LEU A 33 -0.47 4.05 -20.16
CA LEU A 33 0.03 2.77 -19.68
C LEU A 33 1.49 2.94 -19.25
N VAL A 34 1.82 2.43 -18.09
CA VAL A 34 3.20 2.21 -17.64
C VAL A 34 3.33 0.73 -17.27
N SER A 35 4.28 0.04 -17.89
CA SER A 35 4.66 -1.31 -17.54
C SER A 35 6.13 -1.30 -17.16
N ALA A 36 6.43 -1.62 -15.90
CA ALA A 36 7.77 -1.56 -15.36
C ALA A 36 8.15 -2.88 -14.70
N ARG A 37 9.43 -3.20 -14.78
CA ARG A 37 10.06 -4.33 -14.10
C ARG A 37 11.41 -3.89 -13.57
N GLN A 38 11.65 -4.19 -12.30
CA GLN A 38 12.90 -3.89 -11.62
C GLN A 38 13.39 -5.11 -10.86
N MET A 39 14.63 -5.52 -11.10
CA MET A 39 15.26 -6.54 -10.29
C MET A 39 15.69 -5.93 -8.95
N ASN A 40 15.24 -6.54 -7.87
CA ASN A 40 15.68 -6.21 -6.52
C ASN A 40 16.68 -7.28 -6.06
N SER A 41 17.94 -6.91 -6.09
CA SER A 41 19.05 -7.72 -5.60
C SER A 41 20.01 -6.79 -4.87
N ALA A 42 19.95 -6.79 -3.55
CA ALA A 42 20.77 -5.91 -2.73
C ALA A 42 21.65 -6.73 -1.80
N SER A 43 22.89 -6.98 -2.23
CA SER A 43 23.95 -7.45 -1.33
C SER A 43 24.71 -6.25 -0.78
N THR A 44 25.12 -6.35 0.48
CA THR A 44 26.03 -5.42 1.14
C THR A 44 27.23 -6.19 1.65
N ALA A 45 28.24 -5.49 2.19
CA ALA A 45 29.41 -6.14 2.79
C ALA A 45 29.05 -7.09 3.95
N LEU A 46 27.93 -6.83 4.65
CA LEU A 46 27.46 -7.62 5.79
C LEU A 46 26.26 -8.54 5.49
N ASN A 47 25.59 -8.34 4.33
CA ASN A 47 24.47 -9.16 3.89
C ASN A 47 24.75 -9.66 2.48
N LEU A 48 25.17 -10.87 2.37
CA LEU A 48 25.39 -11.55 1.09
C LEU A 48 24.11 -12.25 0.68
N ASN A 49 23.51 -11.81 -0.43
CA ASN A 49 22.34 -12.44 -1.00
C ASN A 49 22.74 -13.24 -2.23
N ALA A 50 22.43 -14.53 -2.25
CA ALA A 50 22.57 -15.32 -3.46
C ALA A 50 21.63 -14.82 -4.56
N THR A 51 21.92 -15.16 -5.81
CA THR A 51 21.10 -14.71 -6.96
C THR A 51 19.62 -15.07 -6.80
N ASP A 52 19.33 -16.25 -6.26
CA ASP A 52 17.95 -16.73 -6.04
C ASP A 52 17.19 -15.96 -4.95
N TYR A 53 17.89 -15.21 -4.09
CA TYR A 53 17.27 -14.34 -3.09
C TYR A 53 16.71 -13.05 -3.70
N SER A 54 17.09 -12.75 -4.95
CA SER A 54 16.54 -11.62 -5.69
C SER A 54 15.12 -11.90 -6.18
N TYR A 55 14.38 -10.85 -6.47
CA TYR A 55 13.06 -10.92 -7.08
C TYR A 55 12.84 -9.76 -8.05
N ASP A 56 12.00 -9.98 -9.03
CA ASP A 56 11.53 -8.90 -9.89
C ASP A 56 10.29 -8.24 -9.28
N PHE A 57 10.36 -6.92 -9.09
CA PHE A 57 9.18 -6.12 -8.83
C PHE A 57 8.58 -5.72 -10.17
N VAL A 58 7.38 -6.21 -10.46
CA VAL A 58 6.65 -5.94 -11.69
C VAL A 58 5.46 -5.05 -11.34
N SER A 59 5.37 -3.89 -12.00
CA SER A 59 4.27 -2.94 -11.84
C SER A 59 3.65 -2.60 -13.17
N LYS A 60 2.33 -2.72 -13.28
CA LYS A 60 1.57 -2.32 -14.47
C LYS A 60 0.46 -1.39 -14.06
N THR A 61 0.56 -0.13 -14.50
CA THR A 61 -0.45 0.90 -14.24
C THR A 61 -1.10 1.33 -15.55
N SER A 62 -2.42 1.25 -15.60
CA SER A 62 -3.24 1.81 -16.69
C SER A 62 -4.16 2.88 -16.12
N SER A 63 -4.18 4.06 -16.73
CA SER A 63 -4.98 5.19 -16.30
C SER A 63 -5.85 5.71 -17.45
N PHE A 64 -7.13 5.89 -17.18
CA PHE A 64 -8.11 6.49 -18.08
C PHE A 64 -8.62 7.77 -17.43
N VAL A 65 -8.68 8.86 -18.18
CA VAL A 65 -9.20 10.14 -17.71
C VAL A 65 -10.10 10.73 -18.78
N ALA A 66 -11.32 11.09 -18.41
CA ALA A 66 -12.24 11.89 -19.20
C ALA A 66 -12.44 13.23 -18.46
N GLU A 67 -12.32 14.34 -19.18
CA GLU A 67 -12.47 15.69 -18.62
C GLU A 67 -13.32 16.54 -19.54
N LEU A 68 -14.40 17.08 -19.00
CA LEU A 68 -15.28 18.03 -19.68
C LEU A 68 -15.05 19.43 -19.07
N GLN A 69 -14.56 20.35 -19.88
CA GLN A 69 -14.47 21.76 -19.55
C GLN A 69 -15.65 22.48 -20.19
N SER A 70 -16.40 23.24 -19.38
CA SER A 70 -17.61 23.94 -19.80
C SER A 70 -17.58 25.40 -19.36
N ARG A 71 -17.64 26.32 -20.31
CA ARG A 71 -17.87 27.72 -20.05
C ARG A 71 -19.38 27.97 -19.93
N LEU A 72 -19.89 28.02 -18.70
CA LEU A 72 -21.33 28.16 -18.44
C LEU A 72 -21.81 29.59 -18.71
N SER A 73 -20.97 30.58 -18.39
CA SER A 73 -21.20 32.00 -18.68
C SER A 73 -19.87 32.76 -18.75
N ASP A 74 -19.91 34.08 -18.96
CA ASP A 74 -18.68 34.91 -18.95
C ASP A 74 -18.00 34.99 -17.57
N ARG A 75 -18.68 34.51 -16.52
CA ARG A 75 -18.19 34.53 -15.13
C ARG A 75 -18.13 33.17 -14.49
N MET A 76 -18.50 32.12 -15.22
CA MET A 76 -18.69 30.79 -14.61
C MET A 76 -18.14 29.72 -15.54
N ASP A 77 -17.16 29.00 -15.04
CA ASP A 77 -16.54 27.84 -15.68
C ASP A 77 -16.71 26.59 -14.81
N ASN A 78 -16.91 25.44 -15.44
CA ASN A 78 -16.99 24.14 -14.78
C ASN A 78 -16.00 23.17 -15.39
N GLU A 79 -15.35 22.38 -14.57
CA GLU A 79 -14.49 21.26 -14.95
C GLU A 79 -14.99 19.99 -14.25
N LEU A 80 -15.53 19.06 -15.03
CA LEU A 80 -15.90 17.72 -14.58
C LEU A 80 -14.83 16.73 -15.06
N ARG A 81 -14.25 15.97 -14.13
CA ARG A 81 -13.24 14.94 -14.44
C ARG A 81 -13.63 13.62 -13.81
N VAL A 82 -13.58 12.57 -14.61
CA VAL A 82 -13.72 11.19 -14.17
C VAL A 82 -12.45 10.44 -14.53
N SER A 83 -11.90 9.71 -13.59
CA SER A 83 -10.72 8.87 -13.85
C SER A 83 -10.88 7.47 -13.27
N TYR A 84 -10.25 6.51 -13.95
CA TYR A 84 -10.08 5.15 -13.49
C TYR A 84 -8.62 4.76 -13.61
N VAL A 85 -8.02 4.35 -12.49
CA VAL A 85 -6.64 3.88 -12.43
C VAL A 85 -6.62 2.44 -11.97
N ARG A 86 -5.97 1.60 -12.76
CA ARG A 86 -5.75 0.19 -12.47
C ARG A 86 -4.28 -0.05 -12.24
N VAL A 87 -3.90 -0.49 -11.03
CA VAL A 87 -2.53 -0.84 -10.65
C VAL A 87 -2.47 -2.34 -10.37
N ARG A 88 -1.44 -3.00 -10.90
CA ARG A 88 -1.17 -4.43 -10.71
C ARG A 88 0.31 -4.57 -10.39
N ASP A 89 0.59 -4.69 -9.09
CA ASP A 89 1.93 -4.84 -8.56
C ASP A 89 2.14 -6.27 -8.09
N ARG A 90 3.31 -6.83 -8.39
CA ARG A 90 3.67 -8.17 -7.92
C ARG A 90 5.16 -8.30 -7.73
N ARG A 91 5.55 -9.14 -6.78
CA ARG A 91 6.91 -9.60 -6.66
C ARG A 91 6.99 -10.99 -7.27
N GLU A 92 7.89 -11.17 -8.21
CA GLU A 92 8.14 -12.43 -8.90
C GLU A 92 9.51 -12.95 -8.42
N PRO A 93 9.53 -13.88 -7.43
CA PRO A 93 10.75 -14.56 -7.04
C PRO A 93 11.20 -15.52 -8.15
N GLY A 94 12.40 -16.05 -8.06
CA GLY A 94 12.89 -17.13 -8.91
C GLY A 94 12.10 -18.43 -8.75
N ALA A 95 12.74 -19.57 -9.00
CA ALA A 95 12.12 -20.87 -8.78
C ALA A 95 11.68 -21.01 -7.31
N PRO A 96 10.49 -21.62 -7.02
CA PRO A 96 10.02 -21.78 -5.66
C PRO A 96 11.02 -22.57 -4.81
N PHE A 97 11.54 -21.92 -3.78
CA PHE A 97 12.54 -22.48 -2.88
C PHE A 97 12.42 -21.81 -1.49
N PRO A 98 12.59 -22.54 -0.38
CA PRO A 98 12.60 -21.95 0.95
C PRO A 98 13.69 -20.89 1.11
N MET A 99 13.44 -19.89 1.93
CA MET A 99 14.48 -18.96 2.38
C MET A 99 15.40 -19.67 3.37
N VAL A 100 16.70 -19.49 3.21
CA VAL A 100 17.71 -19.94 4.17
C VAL A 100 18.59 -18.78 4.56
N GLN A 101 18.65 -18.49 5.84
CA GLN A 101 19.56 -17.49 6.41
C GLN A 101 20.58 -18.17 7.27
N VAL A 102 21.87 -17.96 6.97
CA VAL A 102 23.00 -18.39 7.77
C VAL A 102 23.67 -17.16 8.36
N ASN A 103 23.66 -17.07 9.68
CA ASN A 103 24.31 -15.97 10.42
C ASN A 103 25.79 -16.28 10.63
N ASN A 104 26.55 -15.27 11.09
CA ASN A 104 27.97 -15.42 11.43
C ASN A 104 28.83 -16.04 10.30
N VAL A 105 28.56 -15.63 9.07
CA VAL A 105 29.41 -15.93 7.91
C VAL A 105 30.48 -14.84 7.86
N GLY A 106 31.62 -15.05 8.55
CA GLY A 106 32.49 -13.97 8.92
C GLY A 106 31.75 -13.00 9.86
N ASP A 107 31.77 -11.70 9.53
CA ASP A 107 31.01 -10.66 10.27
C ASP A 107 29.59 -10.44 9.72
N GLY A 108 29.14 -11.26 8.76
CA GLY A 108 27.93 -11.02 8.00
C GLY A 108 26.91 -12.16 8.04
N ILE A 109 25.94 -12.04 7.15
CA ILE A 109 24.81 -12.94 6.96
C ILE A 109 24.82 -13.42 5.50
N LEU A 110 24.57 -14.69 5.28
CA LEU A 110 24.30 -15.25 3.97
C LEU A 110 22.82 -15.62 3.82
N ASN A 111 22.16 -15.08 2.80
CA ASN A 111 20.79 -15.42 2.43
C ASN A 111 20.77 -16.20 1.12
N LEU A 112 20.08 -17.33 1.14
CA LEU A 112 19.88 -18.24 0.01
C LEU A 112 18.38 -18.44 -0.21
N GLY A 113 18.00 -18.91 -1.40
CA GLY A 113 16.62 -19.16 -1.75
C GLY A 113 15.81 -17.88 -1.94
N ASN A 114 14.49 -17.93 -1.80
CA ASN A 114 13.65 -16.77 -2.07
C ASN A 114 13.57 -15.80 -0.89
N ASP A 115 13.50 -14.50 -1.17
CA ASP A 115 13.16 -13.50 -0.16
C ASP A 115 11.82 -13.81 0.50
N ARG A 116 11.79 -13.88 1.82
CA ARG A 116 10.64 -14.31 2.63
C ARG A 116 9.37 -13.49 2.41
N SER A 117 9.48 -12.23 2.02
CA SER A 117 8.35 -11.32 1.78
C SER A 117 7.92 -11.27 0.32
N SER A 118 8.62 -11.99 -0.56
CA SER A 118 8.38 -11.99 -2.01
C SER A 118 7.77 -13.29 -2.52
N MET A 119 7.74 -14.34 -1.71
CA MET A 119 7.23 -15.67 -2.06
C MET A 119 5.76 -15.65 -2.51
N ALA A 120 4.92 -14.85 -1.85
CA ALA A 120 3.53 -14.61 -2.19
C ALA A 120 3.20 -13.14 -1.91
N ASN A 121 3.35 -12.29 -2.94
CA ASN A 121 3.17 -10.85 -2.79
C ASN A 121 2.62 -10.23 -4.07
N THR A 122 1.33 -9.87 -4.05
CA THR A 122 0.68 -9.11 -5.12
C THR A 122 -0.24 -8.05 -4.52
N LEU A 123 -0.30 -6.88 -5.15
CA LEU A 123 -1.22 -5.83 -4.77
C LEU A 123 -1.96 -5.33 -6.01
N ASP A 124 -3.24 -5.63 -6.06
CA ASP A 124 -4.15 -5.13 -7.07
C ASP A 124 -4.93 -3.94 -6.52
N GLN A 125 -4.99 -2.86 -7.29
CA GLN A 125 -5.72 -1.65 -6.91
C GLN A 125 -6.56 -1.18 -8.10
N ASP A 126 -7.84 -0.94 -7.87
CA ASP A 126 -8.76 -0.30 -8.79
C ASP A 126 -9.28 0.98 -8.13
N ILE A 127 -9.04 2.13 -8.76
CA ILE A 127 -9.31 3.45 -8.19
C ILE A 127 -10.18 4.25 -9.15
N TRP A 128 -11.40 4.58 -8.72
CA TRP A 128 -12.26 5.53 -9.40
C TRP A 128 -12.16 6.89 -8.73
N SER A 129 -12.03 7.96 -9.51
CA SER A 129 -12.05 9.32 -8.99
C SER A 129 -13.03 10.17 -9.78
N PHE A 130 -13.80 10.98 -9.06
CA PHE A 130 -14.76 11.94 -9.60
C PHE A 130 -14.45 13.31 -9.02
N THR A 131 -14.15 14.26 -9.88
CA THR A 131 -13.84 15.65 -9.51
C THR A 131 -14.75 16.57 -10.27
N ASP A 132 -15.38 17.50 -9.58
CA ASP A 132 -16.17 18.58 -10.17
C ASP A 132 -15.76 19.90 -9.54
N ASN A 133 -15.37 20.87 -10.37
CA ASN A 133 -14.91 22.19 -10.00
C ASN A 133 -15.78 23.22 -10.67
N LEU A 134 -16.46 24.05 -9.89
CA LEU A 134 -17.13 25.25 -10.36
C LEU A 134 -16.32 26.49 -9.97
N THR A 135 -15.89 27.26 -10.96
CA THR A 135 -15.22 28.55 -10.76
C THR A 135 -16.20 29.66 -11.08
N TYR A 136 -16.36 30.60 -10.15
CA TYR A 136 -17.22 31.78 -10.30
C TYR A 136 -16.45 33.07 -10.01
N THR A 137 -16.41 33.96 -10.98
CA THR A 137 -15.70 35.25 -10.88
C THR A 137 -16.70 36.40 -10.70
N ALA A 138 -16.61 37.13 -9.59
CA ALA A 138 -17.48 38.24 -9.25
C ALA A 138 -16.67 39.42 -8.68
N GLY A 139 -16.44 40.44 -9.49
CA GLY A 139 -15.66 41.60 -9.08
C GLY A 139 -14.23 41.22 -8.68
N LYS A 140 -13.89 41.37 -7.40
CA LYS A 140 -12.56 41.04 -6.85
C LYS A 140 -12.44 39.62 -6.31
N HIS A 141 -13.50 38.81 -6.42
CA HIS A 141 -13.57 37.45 -5.89
C HIS A 141 -13.49 36.43 -7.04
N THR A 142 -12.70 35.40 -6.83
CA THR A 142 -12.71 34.18 -7.65
C THR A 142 -12.97 33.01 -6.73
N LEU A 143 -14.23 32.56 -6.71
CA LEU A 143 -14.70 31.46 -5.92
C LEU A 143 -14.47 30.14 -6.69
N VAL A 144 -13.84 29.17 -6.05
CA VAL A 144 -13.76 27.79 -6.53
C VAL A 144 -14.49 26.90 -5.54
N MET A 145 -15.51 26.23 -5.99
CA MET A 145 -16.28 25.25 -5.21
C MET A 145 -16.20 23.91 -5.90
N GLY A 146 -16.10 22.84 -5.13
CA GLY A 146 -16.00 21.54 -5.79
C GLY A 146 -16.05 20.36 -4.87
N THR A 147 -15.97 19.21 -5.52
CA THR A 147 -15.87 17.92 -4.86
C THR A 147 -14.76 17.08 -5.52
N HIS A 148 -14.11 16.26 -4.71
CA HIS A 148 -13.15 15.26 -5.19
C HIS A 148 -13.39 13.97 -4.41
N ASN A 149 -13.92 12.96 -5.08
CA ASN A 149 -14.33 11.71 -4.48
C ASN A 149 -13.51 10.57 -5.07
N GLU A 150 -12.98 9.71 -4.22
CA GLU A 150 -12.22 8.53 -4.63
C GLU A 150 -12.85 7.28 -4.03
N PHE A 151 -12.93 6.22 -4.86
CA PHE A 151 -13.42 4.91 -4.46
C PHE A 151 -12.36 3.88 -4.82
N TYR A 152 -11.99 3.06 -3.85
CA TYR A 152 -10.90 2.10 -3.93
C TYR A 152 -11.42 0.68 -3.78
N HIS A 153 -10.88 -0.21 -4.59
CA HIS A 153 -10.93 -1.64 -4.37
C HIS A 153 -9.50 -2.16 -4.32
N PHE A 154 -9.15 -2.79 -3.23
CA PHE A 154 -7.84 -3.39 -3.00
C PHE A 154 -7.97 -4.90 -2.92
N SER A 155 -6.99 -5.62 -3.47
CA SER A 155 -6.78 -7.04 -3.26
C SER A 155 -5.29 -7.25 -3.02
N ASN A 156 -4.94 -7.64 -1.80
CA ASN A 156 -3.55 -7.78 -1.33
C ASN A 156 -3.28 -9.21 -0.89
N LEU A 157 -2.55 -9.95 -1.72
CA LEU A 157 -1.96 -11.22 -1.35
C LEU A 157 -0.59 -10.93 -0.72
N PHE A 158 -0.45 -11.18 0.55
CA PHE A 158 0.82 -11.04 1.25
C PHE A 158 0.98 -12.14 2.30
N ILE A 159 1.72 -13.19 1.95
CA ILE A 159 2.02 -14.29 2.84
C ILE A 159 3.52 -14.38 2.99
N GLN A 160 4.02 -13.92 4.13
CA GLN A 160 5.43 -14.09 4.46
C GLN A 160 5.73 -15.58 4.70
N ASP A 161 6.95 -15.97 4.32
CA ASP A 161 7.46 -17.31 4.55
C ASP A 161 6.61 -18.43 3.88
N ALA A 162 5.90 -18.13 2.77
CA ALA A 162 4.98 -19.07 2.11
C ALA A 162 5.68 -20.33 1.58
N PHE A 163 6.99 -20.28 1.33
CA PHE A 163 7.80 -21.44 0.93
C PHE A 163 8.64 -22.00 2.08
N GLY A 164 8.40 -21.54 3.32
CA GLY A 164 9.22 -21.82 4.49
C GLY A 164 10.48 -20.94 4.59
N SER A 165 10.91 -20.67 5.80
CA SER A 165 12.14 -19.91 6.07
C SER A 165 12.90 -20.57 7.22
N TYR A 166 14.18 -20.87 6.97
CA TYR A 166 15.08 -21.54 7.90
C TYR A 166 16.21 -20.61 8.31
N PHE A 167 16.48 -20.55 9.60
CA PHE A 167 17.54 -19.71 10.17
C PHE A 167 18.52 -20.59 10.90
N PHE A 168 19.81 -20.37 10.65
CA PHE A 168 20.94 -21.07 11.26
C PHE A 168 21.85 -20.04 11.95
N ASP A 169 22.39 -20.39 13.10
CA ASP A 169 23.25 -19.49 13.87
C ASP A 169 24.62 -19.27 13.22
N ASN A 170 25.12 -20.27 12.53
CA ASN A 170 26.43 -20.22 11.89
C ASN A 170 26.54 -21.31 10.78
N PRO A 171 27.61 -21.32 9.96
CA PRO A 171 27.84 -22.32 8.92
C PRO A 171 27.89 -23.76 9.44
N ASP A 172 28.46 -24.03 10.63
CA ASP A 172 28.55 -25.37 11.18
C ASP A 172 27.16 -25.93 11.55
N ASP A 173 26.26 -25.08 12.02
CA ASP A 173 24.86 -25.45 12.26
C ASP A 173 24.11 -25.72 10.97
N PHE A 174 24.39 -24.92 9.94
CA PHE A 174 23.81 -25.16 8.60
C PHE A 174 24.27 -26.51 8.02
N TYR A 175 25.58 -26.82 8.04
CA TYR A 175 26.11 -28.10 7.56
C TYR A 175 25.61 -29.30 8.38
N ALA A 176 25.38 -29.11 9.66
CA ALA A 176 24.87 -30.14 10.56
C ALA A 176 23.33 -30.27 10.54
N GLY A 177 22.62 -29.39 9.82
CA GLY A 177 21.16 -29.34 9.78
C GLY A 177 20.51 -28.88 11.09
N ARG A 178 21.24 -28.22 11.97
CA ARG A 178 20.72 -27.73 13.25
C ARG A 178 19.99 -26.40 13.07
N ILE A 179 18.68 -26.48 12.90
CA ILE A 179 17.82 -25.32 12.67
C ILE A 179 17.65 -24.55 13.99
N LYS A 180 17.93 -23.25 13.98
CA LYS A 180 17.68 -22.35 15.11
C LYS A 180 16.24 -21.89 15.16
N GLU A 181 15.70 -21.50 14.01
CA GLU A 181 14.35 -20.98 13.88
C GLU A 181 13.79 -21.39 12.51
N TYR A 182 12.50 -21.72 12.51
CA TYR A 182 11.72 -21.98 11.33
C TYR A 182 10.48 -21.08 11.31
N ARG A 183 10.13 -20.59 10.13
CA ARG A 183 8.90 -19.82 9.89
C ARG A 183 8.18 -20.35 8.67
N PHE A 184 6.87 -20.32 8.74
CA PHE A 184 6.01 -20.74 7.65
C PHE A 184 4.68 -19.99 7.71
N GLY A 185 4.23 -19.47 6.56
CA GLY A 185 2.93 -18.84 6.41
C GLY A 185 2.08 -19.60 5.40
N GLU A 186 0.83 -19.88 5.76
CA GLU A 186 -0.13 -20.55 4.87
C GLU A 186 -1.53 -19.99 5.06
N GLU A 187 -2.34 -20.11 4.04
CA GLU A 187 -3.76 -19.83 4.10
C GLU A 187 -4.52 -20.98 4.78
N ASN A 188 -5.52 -20.59 5.54
CA ASN A 188 -6.51 -21.54 6.05
C ASN A 188 -7.52 -21.85 4.93
N VAL A 189 -7.19 -22.81 4.07
CA VAL A 189 -8.00 -23.19 2.90
C VAL A 189 -9.40 -23.65 3.30
N ALA A 190 -9.58 -24.22 4.50
CA ALA A 190 -10.89 -24.59 5.00
C ALA A 190 -11.82 -23.39 5.20
N VAL A 191 -11.26 -22.21 5.42
CA VAL A 191 -12.00 -20.95 5.59
C VAL A 191 -12.06 -20.16 4.30
N THR A 192 -10.94 -20.06 3.58
CA THR A 192 -10.81 -19.19 2.40
C THR A 192 -11.22 -19.87 1.10
N GLY A 193 -11.11 -21.19 1.03
CA GLY A 193 -11.29 -21.96 -0.21
C GLY A 193 -10.18 -21.77 -1.24
N ASP A 194 -9.11 -21.04 -0.91
CA ASP A 194 -8.04 -20.67 -1.82
C ASP A 194 -6.68 -20.81 -1.14
N THR A 195 -5.71 -21.40 -1.84
CA THR A 195 -4.31 -21.55 -1.40
C THR A 195 -3.47 -20.29 -1.60
N ARG A 196 -4.00 -19.29 -2.28
CA ARG A 196 -3.38 -17.97 -2.51
C ARG A 196 -4.38 -16.85 -2.27
N TRP A 197 -5.10 -16.96 -1.15
CA TRP A 197 -6.12 -16.01 -0.78
C TRP A 197 -5.54 -14.60 -0.58
N ALA A 198 -6.17 -13.62 -1.21
CA ALA A 198 -5.82 -12.21 -1.10
C ALA A 198 -6.86 -11.48 -0.23
N ALA A 199 -6.40 -10.74 0.76
CA ALA A 199 -7.27 -9.86 1.52
C ALA A 199 -7.85 -8.77 0.63
N ALA A 200 -9.16 -8.81 0.39
CA ALA A 200 -9.86 -7.83 -0.45
C ALA A 200 -10.76 -6.93 0.40
N PHE A 201 -10.73 -5.64 0.11
CA PHE A 201 -11.60 -4.67 0.78
C PHE A 201 -11.81 -3.42 -0.08
N ARG A 202 -12.88 -2.69 0.24
CA ARG A 202 -13.24 -1.43 -0.42
C ARG A 202 -13.21 -0.29 0.58
N ALA A 203 -12.75 0.85 0.11
CA ALA A 203 -12.73 2.10 0.86
C ALA A 203 -13.09 3.27 -0.06
N GLY A 204 -13.30 4.43 0.51
CA GLY A 204 -13.54 5.65 -0.25
C GLY A 204 -13.10 6.89 0.51
N MET A 205 -13.08 8.01 -0.19
CA MET A 205 -12.86 9.34 0.35
C MET A 205 -13.77 10.31 -0.37
N LEU A 206 -14.68 10.95 0.35
CA LEU A 206 -15.46 12.06 -0.17
C LEU A 206 -14.81 13.37 0.26
N GLY A 207 -14.57 14.27 -0.69
CA GLY A 207 -13.97 15.56 -0.43
C GLY A 207 -14.83 16.68 -0.99
N PHE A 208 -15.17 17.66 -0.17
CA PHE A 208 -15.89 18.87 -0.55
C PHE A 208 -15.07 20.09 -0.17
N TYR A 209 -15.02 21.09 -1.03
CA TYR A 209 -14.22 22.28 -0.76
C TYR A 209 -14.80 23.54 -1.37
N VAL A 210 -14.48 24.66 -0.71
CA VAL A 210 -14.70 25.99 -1.21
C VAL A 210 -13.44 26.82 -0.96
N GLN A 211 -13.07 27.62 -1.93
CA GLN A 211 -11.96 28.57 -1.82
C GLN A 211 -12.35 29.89 -2.46
N ASP A 212 -11.99 30.99 -1.83
CA ASP A 212 -12.03 32.34 -2.41
C ASP A 212 -10.63 32.88 -2.60
N ASN A 213 -10.32 33.31 -3.82
CA ASN A 213 -9.16 34.12 -4.13
C ASN A 213 -9.65 35.55 -4.26
N PHE A 214 -9.38 36.37 -3.24
CA PHE A 214 -9.84 37.74 -3.10
C PHE A 214 -8.72 38.73 -3.42
N SER A 215 -8.85 39.46 -4.51
CA SER A 215 -7.95 40.57 -4.86
C SER A 215 -8.33 41.81 -4.05
N ALA A 216 -7.85 41.87 -2.79
CA ALA A 216 -8.18 42.93 -1.83
C ALA A 216 -7.77 44.30 -2.37
N THR A 217 -6.60 44.39 -3.00
CA THR A 217 -6.10 45.56 -3.73
C THR A 217 -5.37 45.10 -5.00
N ASP A 218 -4.96 46.00 -5.86
CA ASP A 218 -4.14 45.71 -7.04
C ASP A 218 -2.78 45.07 -6.73
N ARG A 219 -2.42 44.96 -5.44
CA ARG A 219 -1.14 44.45 -4.96
C ARG A 219 -1.27 43.36 -3.90
N LEU A 220 -2.44 43.14 -3.37
CA LEU A 220 -2.68 42.16 -2.30
C LEU A 220 -3.78 41.21 -2.69
N ASP A 221 -3.40 39.96 -2.86
CA ASP A 221 -4.31 38.83 -3.02
C ASP A 221 -4.36 38.03 -1.71
N LEU A 222 -5.55 37.68 -1.28
CA LEU A 222 -5.83 36.83 -0.13
C LEU A 222 -6.50 35.55 -0.61
N THR A 223 -6.15 34.43 -0.01
CA THR A 223 -6.80 33.15 -0.30
C THR A 223 -7.38 32.60 0.99
N PHE A 224 -8.67 32.26 0.97
CA PHE A 224 -9.38 31.60 2.04
C PHE A 224 -9.95 30.29 1.53
N GLY A 225 -9.73 29.20 2.23
CA GLY A 225 -10.26 27.90 1.81
C GLY A 225 -10.68 27.04 2.97
N LEU A 226 -11.72 26.25 2.75
CA LEU A 226 -12.15 25.19 3.64
C LEU A 226 -12.38 23.92 2.82
N ARG A 227 -11.86 22.80 3.31
CA ARG A 227 -12.10 21.47 2.75
C ARG A 227 -12.57 20.55 3.88
N ALA A 228 -13.51 19.66 3.56
CA ALA A 228 -13.93 18.56 4.40
C ALA A 228 -13.69 17.25 3.66
N ASP A 229 -12.92 16.34 4.26
CA ASP A 229 -12.66 15.00 3.76
C ASP A 229 -13.33 13.98 4.67
N ILE A 230 -14.11 13.05 4.09
CA ILE A 230 -14.86 12.02 4.80
C ILE A 230 -14.38 10.66 4.33
N PRO A 231 -13.55 9.94 5.12
CA PRO A 231 -13.16 8.58 4.77
C PRO A 231 -14.36 7.63 4.88
N LEU A 232 -14.47 6.68 3.97
CA LEU A 232 -15.49 5.65 3.94
C LEU A 232 -14.84 4.27 3.99
N PHE A 233 -15.40 3.38 4.81
CA PHE A 233 -14.97 2.00 4.94
C PHE A 233 -16.18 1.10 4.71
N PHE A 234 -16.17 0.34 3.61
CA PHE A 234 -17.33 -0.44 3.18
C PHE A 234 -17.31 -1.86 3.74
N ASP A 235 -16.13 -2.37 4.07
CA ASP A 235 -15.92 -3.74 4.52
C ASP A 235 -15.33 -3.75 5.93
N THR A 236 -15.47 -4.87 6.63
CA THR A 236 -14.85 -5.12 7.95
C THR A 236 -14.00 -6.38 7.88
N PRO A 237 -12.86 -6.44 8.60
CA PRO A 237 -12.07 -7.65 8.71
C PRO A 237 -12.87 -8.82 9.30
N ALA A 238 -12.38 -10.04 9.09
CA ALA A 238 -13.03 -11.24 9.63
C ALA A 238 -13.00 -11.26 11.16
N GLU A 239 -14.05 -11.77 11.74
CA GLU A 239 -14.13 -11.98 13.17
C GLU A 239 -13.29 -13.18 13.60
N ASN A 240 -12.42 -12.98 14.58
CA ASN A 240 -11.78 -14.05 15.35
C ASN A 240 -12.45 -14.10 16.73
N ALA A 241 -13.44 -14.97 16.87
CA ALA A 241 -14.24 -15.08 18.10
C ALA A 241 -13.36 -15.43 19.32
N THR A 242 -12.43 -16.38 19.16
CA THR A 242 -11.50 -16.79 20.23
C THR A 242 -10.66 -15.60 20.74
N PHE A 243 -10.14 -14.79 19.83
CA PHE A 243 -9.38 -13.59 20.19
C PHE A 243 -10.28 -12.53 20.84
N ASN A 244 -11.46 -12.27 20.27
CA ASN A 244 -12.40 -11.29 20.79
C ASN A 244 -12.86 -11.64 22.21
N ASP A 245 -13.16 -12.92 22.47
CA ASP A 245 -13.58 -13.42 23.79
C ASP A 245 -12.42 -13.33 24.80
N PHE A 246 -11.19 -13.66 24.38
CA PHE A 246 -10.01 -13.48 25.22
C PHE A 246 -9.83 -12.01 25.62
N MET A 247 -9.93 -11.07 24.69
CA MET A 247 -9.83 -9.63 24.99
C MET A 247 -10.95 -9.18 25.94
N ALA A 248 -12.19 -9.60 25.70
CA ALA A 248 -13.32 -9.30 26.56
C ALA A 248 -13.14 -9.84 27.99
N SER A 249 -12.58 -11.05 28.15
CA SER A 249 -12.29 -11.66 29.46
C SER A 249 -11.27 -10.86 30.30
N ARG A 250 -10.44 -10.03 29.62
CA ARG A 250 -9.48 -9.13 30.26
C ARG A 250 -10.02 -7.71 30.48
N GLY A 251 -11.29 -7.47 30.14
CA GLY A 251 -11.91 -6.15 30.21
C GLY A 251 -11.50 -5.19 29.08
N TRP A 252 -10.90 -5.69 28.00
CA TRP A 252 -10.47 -4.92 26.85
C TRP A 252 -11.48 -5.00 25.72
N ASN A 253 -11.81 -3.84 25.12
CA ASN A 253 -12.76 -3.77 24.01
C ASN A 253 -12.04 -3.71 22.65
N TYR A 254 -11.12 -4.67 22.41
CA TYR A 254 -10.45 -4.84 21.11
C TYR A 254 -11.05 -6.03 20.38
N LYS A 255 -11.33 -5.85 19.09
CA LYS A 255 -11.93 -6.88 18.23
C LYS A 255 -11.29 -6.84 16.85
N THR A 256 -11.05 -8.00 16.25
CA THR A 256 -10.52 -8.09 14.88
C THR A 256 -11.49 -7.52 13.86
N ASN A 257 -12.80 -7.62 14.08
CA ASN A 257 -13.87 -7.13 13.21
C ASN A 257 -14.39 -5.74 13.61
N SER A 258 -13.55 -4.88 14.23
CA SER A 258 -13.93 -3.52 14.56
C SER A 258 -14.19 -2.70 13.30
N LYS A 259 -15.34 -2.01 13.28
CA LYS A 259 -15.66 -1.09 12.19
C LYS A 259 -14.95 0.23 12.38
N LEU A 260 -14.25 0.68 11.35
CA LEU A 260 -13.59 1.99 11.34
C LEU A 260 -14.62 3.13 11.24
N ASN A 261 -14.36 4.22 11.96
CA ASN A 261 -15.24 5.36 12.00
C ASN A 261 -14.97 6.32 10.83
N SER A 262 -16.05 6.70 10.13
CA SER A 262 -16.03 7.74 9.12
C SER A 262 -16.30 9.08 9.78
N ARG A 263 -15.26 9.86 10.10
CA ARG A 263 -15.40 11.20 10.68
C ARG A 263 -14.91 12.25 9.69
N PRO A 264 -15.64 13.34 9.47
CA PRO A 264 -15.16 14.44 8.65
C PRO A 264 -13.87 15.05 9.21
N LEU A 265 -12.91 15.28 8.34
CA LEU A 265 -11.64 15.93 8.62
C LEU A 265 -11.66 17.30 7.94
N PHE A 266 -11.58 18.36 8.73
CA PHE A 266 -11.63 19.71 8.22
C PHE A 266 -10.24 20.31 7.99
N SER A 267 -10.05 20.89 6.83
CA SER A 267 -8.78 21.46 6.35
C SER A 267 -8.95 22.92 5.97
N PRO A 268 -9.01 23.85 6.95
CA PRO A 268 -9.00 25.28 6.70
C PRO A 268 -7.62 25.73 6.21
N ARG A 269 -7.61 26.71 5.31
CA ARG A 269 -6.38 27.31 4.78
C ARG A 269 -6.53 28.80 4.56
N LEU A 270 -5.45 29.53 4.80
CA LEU A 270 -5.31 30.97 4.59
C LEU A 270 -4.00 31.21 3.85
N GLY A 271 -4.03 32.09 2.85
CA GLY A 271 -2.84 32.50 2.12
C GLY A 271 -2.89 33.98 1.77
N PHE A 272 -1.73 34.54 1.50
CA PHE A 272 -1.62 35.88 0.94
C PHE A 272 -0.44 35.96 -0.06
N ARG A 273 -0.60 36.87 -1.01
CA ARG A 273 0.47 37.32 -1.92
C ARG A 273 0.44 38.83 -1.99
N TRP A 274 1.54 39.46 -1.61
CA TRP A 274 1.67 40.92 -1.58
C TRP A 274 2.84 41.38 -2.46
N ASN A 275 2.52 42.18 -3.48
CA ASN A 275 3.50 42.88 -4.33
C ASN A 275 3.90 44.18 -3.66
N VAL A 276 5.08 44.22 -3.03
CA VAL A 276 5.55 45.33 -2.20
C VAL A 276 6.10 46.44 -3.06
N GLY A 277 5.69 47.67 -2.79
CA GLY A 277 6.16 48.89 -3.45
C GLY A 277 5.53 49.15 -4.83
N GLN A 278 5.71 50.36 -5.33
CA GLN A 278 5.10 50.77 -6.60
C GLN A 278 5.73 50.08 -7.82
N ALA A 279 7.02 49.74 -7.74
CA ALA A 279 7.74 49.08 -8.84
C ALA A 279 7.60 47.56 -8.84
N GLN A 280 6.79 46.97 -7.91
CA GLN A 280 6.59 45.52 -7.77
C GLN A 280 7.89 44.68 -7.73
N LYS A 281 8.97 45.25 -7.22
CA LYS A 281 10.29 44.59 -7.17
C LYS A 281 10.33 43.44 -6.19
N TYR A 282 9.49 43.45 -5.18
CA TYR A 282 9.47 42.42 -4.14
C TYR A 282 8.08 41.80 -4.05
N VAL A 283 8.03 40.46 -3.91
CA VAL A 283 6.80 39.71 -3.68
C VAL A 283 6.93 38.98 -2.37
N LEU A 284 6.08 39.32 -1.38
CA LEU A 284 5.95 38.59 -0.14
C LEU A 284 4.79 37.62 -0.26
N ARG A 285 5.02 36.35 0.15
CA ARG A 285 3.99 35.30 0.17
C ARG A 285 4.03 34.58 1.51
N GLY A 286 2.88 34.21 2.00
CA GLY A 286 2.77 33.41 3.21
C GLY A 286 1.40 32.73 3.31
N GLY A 287 1.30 31.77 4.22
CA GLY A 287 0.05 31.09 4.47
C GLY A 287 0.17 30.10 5.62
N ALA A 288 -0.99 29.69 6.09
CA ALA A 288 -1.13 28.64 7.11
C ALA A 288 -2.36 27.79 6.79
N GLY A 289 -2.35 26.53 7.21
CA GLY A 289 -3.49 25.64 7.00
C GLY A 289 -3.31 24.30 7.67
N ILE A 290 -4.42 23.57 7.75
CA ILE A 290 -4.47 22.16 8.10
C ILE A 290 -4.69 21.39 6.80
N PHE A 291 -3.94 20.30 6.65
CA PHE A 291 -3.99 19.49 5.44
C PHE A 291 -4.21 18.02 5.82
N THR A 292 -5.16 17.38 5.15
CA THR A 292 -5.44 15.96 5.29
C THR A 292 -4.75 15.19 4.17
N GLY A 293 -3.94 14.21 4.53
CA GLY A 293 -3.33 13.28 3.56
C GLY A 293 -4.21 12.08 3.26
N ARG A 294 -3.87 11.33 2.20
CA ARG A 294 -4.49 10.04 1.89
C ARG A 294 -4.15 9.01 2.97
N ILE A 295 -5.14 8.21 3.36
CA ILE A 295 -4.93 7.10 4.29
C ILE A 295 -3.99 6.06 3.65
N PRO A 296 -2.96 5.57 4.37
CA PRO A 296 -2.10 4.50 3.88
C PRO A 296 -2.84 3.15 3.95
N TYR A 297 -3.60 2.81 2.92
CA TYR A 297 -4.46 1.62 2.88
C TYR A 297 -3.71 0.29 3.03
N VAL A 298 -2.38 0.26 2.81
CA VAL A 298 -1.55 -0.91 3.11
C VAL A 298 -1.57 -1.28 4.61
N TRP A 299 -1.71 -0.31 5.51
CA TRP A 299 -1.88 -0.59 6.94
C TRP A 299 -3.25 -1.21 7.22
N LEU A 300 -4.28 -0.72 6.52
CA LEU A 300 -5.61 -1.29 6.63
C LEU A 300 -5.65 -2.73 6.09
N SER A 301 -4.94 -3.04 5.00
CA SER A 301 -4.90 -4.40 4.44
C SER A 301 -4.34 -5.42 5.42
N ASN A 302 -3.39 -5.02 6.29
CA ASN A 302 -2.85 -5.91 7.33
C ASN A 302 -3.93 -6.32 8.35
N ASN A 303 -4.89 -5.45 8.65
CA ASN A 303 -6.01 -5.81 9.54
C ASN A 303 -6.96 -6.79 8.86
N PHE A 304 -7.12 -6.74 7.55
CA PHE A 304 -7.91 -7.72 6.80
C PHE A 304 -7.19 -9.07 6.63
N ALA A 305 -5.87 -9.07 6.44
CA ALA A 305 -5.09 -10.30 6.24
C ALA A 305 -4.82 -11.04 7.56
N ASN A 306 -4.44 -10.32 8.62
CA ASN A 306 -3.89 -10.91 9.84
C ASN A 306 -4.92 -10.98 10.98
N THR A 307 -6.12 -11.45 10.70
CA THR A 307 -7.14 -11.69 11.73
C THR A 307 -6.91 -12.97 12.53
N GLY A 308 -5.98 -13.84 12.07
CA GLY A 308 -5.76 -15.17 12.63
C GLY A 308 -6.80 -16.21 12.21
N VAL A 309 -7.64 -15.89 11.21
CA VAL A 309 -8.69 -16.79 10.70
C VAL A 309 -8.37 -17.29 9.31
N GLN A 310 -8.03 -16.37 8.38
CA GLN A 310 -7.76 -16.69 6.98
C GLN A 310 -6.31 -17.09 6.71
N LEU A 311 -5.40 -16.58 7.52
CA LEU A 311 -3.97 -16.79 7.38
C LEU A 311 -3.38 -17.28 8.70
N SER A 312 -2.55 -18.32 8.64
CA SER A 312 -1.77 -18.82 9.75
C SER A 312 -0.30 -18.55 9.53
N VAL A 313 0.37 -17.99 10.54
CA VAL A 313 1.82 -17.76 10.52
C VAL A 313 2.44 -18.52 11.68
N TYR A 314 3.31 -19.45 11.35
CA TYR A 314 4.00 -20.30 12.30
C TYR A 314 5.42 -19.81 12.51
N ARG A 315 5.86 -19.86 13.77
CA ARG A 315 7.24 -19.60 14.15
C ARG A 315 7.65 -20.59 15.22
N ILE A 316 8.67 -21.38 14.93
CA ILE A 316 9.29 -22.31 15.89
C ILE A 316 10.74 -21.85 16.07
N ALA A 317 11.13 -21.55 17.30
CA ALA A 317 12.48 -21.08 17.58
C ALA A 317 12.94 -21.63 18.94
N ASN A 318 14.23 -21.96 19.02
CA ASN A 318 14.86 -22.27 20.29
C ASN A 318 14.85 -21.04 21.19
N SER A 319 14.51 -21.20 22.45
CA SER A 319 14.48 -20.15 23.47
C SER A 319 15.00 -20.68 24.80
N THR A 320 15.17 -19.80 25.76
CA THR A 320 15.58 -20.20 27.13
C THR A 320 14.62 -21.20 27.75
N ASP A 321 13.32 -21.00 27.53
CA ASP A 321 12.28 -21.88 28.08
C ASP A 321 12.06 -23.16 27.24
N HIS A 322 12.43 -23.11 25.94
CA HIS A 322 12.29 -24.22 24.99
C HIS A 322 13.58 -24.35 24.15
N PRO A 323 14.70 -24.82 24.75
CA PRO A 323 15.98 -24.89 24.06
C PRO A 323 16.01 -25.87 22.89
N ASP A 324 15.15 -26.85 22.89
CA ASP A 324 15.07 -27.92 21.88
C ASP A 324 13.80 -27.82 21.00
N ALA A 325 13.19 -26.65 20.91
CA ALA A 325 11.94 -26.49 20.15
C ALA A 325 12.07 -26.88 18.67
N THR A 326 13.27 -26.74 18.11
CA THR A 326 13.55 -27.04 16.69
C THR A 326 14.17 -28.41 16.43
N LYS A 327 14.40 -29.23 17.47
CA LYS A 327 15.16 -30.50 17.36
C LYS A 327 14.56 -31.51 16.40
N ASP A 328 13.25 -31.55 16.28
CA ASP A 328 12.51 -32.51 15.44
C ASP A 328 12.17 -31.90 14.05
N LEU A 329 12.61 -30.69 13.75
CA LEU A 329 12.41 -30.06 12.45
C LEU A 329 13.36 -30.67 11.41
N SER A 330 12.86 -30.83 10.21
CA SER A 330 13.64 -31.23 9.06
C SER A 330 13.83 -30.08 8.09
N PHE A 331 15.01 -29.98 7.47
CA PHE A 331 15.22 -29.05 6.37
C PHE A 331 14.54 -29.60 5.10
N ILE A 332 13.42 -29.01 4.74
CA ILE A 332 12.56 -29.42 3.62
C ILE A 332 12.72 -28.43 2.47
N LEU A 333 13.21 -28.91 1.33
CA LEU A 333 13.42 -28.09 0.14
C LEU A 333 12.14 -27.83 -0.66
N ASP A 334 11.18 -28.76 -0.60
CA ASP A 334 9.92 -28.69 -1.34
C ASP A 334 8.93 -27.74 -0.63
N PRO A 335 8.57 -26.58 -1.24
CA PRO A 335 7.62 -25.65 -0.66
C PRO A 335 6.25 -26.27 -0.37
N ALA A 336 5.81 -27.25 -1.15
CA ALA A 336 4.53 -27.92 -0.95
C ALA A 336 4.49 -28.83 0.29
N LYS A 337 5.65 -29.13 0.88
CA LYS A 337 5.77 -30.02 2.05
C LYS A 337 6.08 -29.29 3.34
N GLN A 338 6.12 -27.97 3.32
CA GLN A 338 6.47 -27.16 4.52
C GLN A 338 5.50 -27.39 5.68
N GLY A 339 4.25 -27.67 5.42
CA GLY A 339 3.25 -28.05 6.43
C GLY A 339 3.62 -29.27 7.30
N GLN A 340 4.57 -30.12 6.85
CA GLN A 340 5.07 -31.24 7.67
C GLN A 340 5.81 -30.74 8.92
N ASN A 341 6.58 -29.65 8.82
CA ASN A 341 7.19 -29.00 9.96
C ASN A 341 6.15 -28.26 10.80
N ALA A 342 5.17 -27.61 10.16
CA ALA A 342 4.08 -26.91 10.85
C ALA A 342 3.21 -27.84 11.69
N GLY A 343 3.00 -29.11 11.29
CA GLY A 343 2.28 -30.12 12.06
C GLY A 343 2.94 -30.50 13.40
N GLN A 344 4.19 -30.12 13.64
CA GLN A 344 4.94 -30.38 14.89
C GLN A 344 4.79 -29.25 15.93
N LEU A 345 3.93 -28.27 15.68
CA LEU A 345 3.76 -27.02 16.45
C LEU A 345 3.08 -27.17 17.82
N THR A 346 3.25 -28.24 18.52
CA THR A 346 2.63 -28.43 19.86
C THR A 346 3.26 -27.55 20.95
N VAL A 347 4.42 -26.93 20.69
CA VAL A 347 5.12 -26.11 21.71
C VAL A 347 5.81 -24.92 21.07
N GLY A 348 5.44 -23.70 21.45
CA GLY A 348 6.19 -22.47 21.15
C GLY A 348 5.84 -21.73 19.84
N GLY A 349 4.77 -22.08 19.15
CA GLY A 349 4.26 -21.33 18.00
C GLY A 349 3.62 -20.00 18.41
N SER A 350 3.93 -18.91 17.70
CA SER A 350 3.26 -17.63 17.87
C SER A 350 2.55 -17.21 16.59
N GLN A 351 1.35 -16.64 16.74
CA GLN A 351 0.58 -16.07 15.63
C GLN A 351 0.44 -14.56 15.84
N THR A 352 0.64 -13.79 14.78
CA THR A 352 0.40 -12.34 14.80
C THR A 352 -1.04 -12.06 14.43
N ILE A 353 -1.77 -11.36 15.30
CA ILE A 353 -3.14 -10.89 15.05
C ILE A 353 -3.13 -9.37 15.07
N ASN A 354 -3.69 -8.75 14.03
CA ASN A 354 -3.86 -7.30 13.92
C ASN A 354 -5.30 -6.89 14.30
N ILE A 355 -5.42 -5.75 14.99
CA ILE A 355 -6.69 -5.19 15.49
C ILE A 355 -6.80 -3.70 15.17
#